data_82cec6829f75bba4c806d0d95543d090
#
_entry.id   82cec6829f75bba4c806d0d95543d090
#
_cell.length_a   1.000
_cell.length_b   1.000
_cell.length_c   1.000
_cell.angle_alpha   90.00
_cell.angle_beta   90.00
_cell.angle_gamma   90.00
#
_symmetry.space_group_name_H-M   'P 1'
#
loop_
_entity.id
_entity.type
_entity.pdbx_description
1 polymer ?
#
loop_
_entity_poly.entity_id
_entity_poly.type
_entity_poly.pdbx_seq_one_letter_code
_entity_poly.pdbx_strand_id
1 'polypeptide(L)'
;MIFTAYVSAMAMKYGAREVVSEYAYEGGMTLFTACIGASAALLMPVMIAVAPENWKFLGFLAAAALIFVAVAPHYKGDEAKLHKTAAKVAGVCAVAWAMATCWEIVALSLVSYIAVMQVTKSRWAWIVAELTGMGMVYAVCVYKLVV
;
A
#
# COMPACT_ATOMS: atom_id res chain seq x y z
N MET A 1 10.14 3.13 -0.14
CA MET A 1 10.77 3.89 0.97
C MET A 1 10.02 5.18 1.36
N ILE A 2 9.46 5.98 0.41
CA ILE A 2 8.69 7.20 0.77
C ILE A 2 7.49 6.87 1.66
N PHE A 3 6.70 5.86 1.31
CA PHE A 3 5.55 5.41 2.10
C PHE A 3 5.92 5.06 3.55
N THR A 4 6.93 4.22 3.74
CA THR A 4 7.36 3.80 5.08
C THR A 4 7.93 4.95 5.90
N ALA A 5 8.72 5.83 5.27
CA ALA A 5 9.24 7.04 5.92
C ALA A 5 8.10 7.97 6.35
N TYR A 6 7.11 8.20 5.48
CA TYR A 6 5.92 8.98 5.81
C TYR A 6 5.18 8.40 7.01
N VAL A 7 4.81 7.10 6.95
CA VAL A 7 4.05 6.46 8.05
C VAL A 7 4.83 6.50 9.36
N SER A 8 6.15 6.24 9.34
CA SER A 8 6.99 6.30 10.53
C SER A 8 7.05 7.72 11.12
N ALA A 9 7.25 8.75 10.28
CA ALA A 9 7.27 10.13 10.74
C ALA A 9 5.93 10.56 11.36
N MET A 10 4.82 10.16 10.73
CA MET A 10 3.48 10.46 11.21
C MET A 10 3.18 9.72 12.52
N ALA A 11 3.56 8.45 12.64
CA ALA A 11 3.40 7.68 13.87
C ALA A 11 4.22 8.25 15.03
N MET A 12 5.44 8.74 14.77
CA MET A 12 6.25 9.42 15.80
C MET A 12 5.63 10.73 16.25
N LYS A 13 5.00 11.49 15.34
CA LYS A 13 4.46 12.82 15.65
C LYS A 13 3.06 12.77 16.27
N TYR A 14 2.19 11.90 15.78
CA TYR A 14 0.76 11.87 16.14
C TYR A 14 0.35 10.58 16.86
N GLY A 15 1.28 9.67 17.11
CA GLY A 15 1.00 8.34 17.64
C GLY A 15 0.51 7.36 16.57
N ALA A 16 0.40 6.09 16.97
CA ALA A 16 -0.08 5.04 16.07
C ALA A 16 -1.59 5.16 15.85
N ARG A 17 -2.03 4.99 14.61
CA ARG A 17 -3.42 5.04 14.14
C ARG A 17 -3.90 3.68 13.65
N GLU A 18 -5.20 3.53 13.52
CA GLU A 18 -5.80 2.26 13.07
C GLU A 18 -5.57 2.03 11.56
N VAL A 19 -5.55 3.12 10.77
CA VAL A 19 -5.30 3.11 9.32
C VAL A 19 -4.38 4.27 8.92
N VAL A 20 -3.61 4.07 7.86
CA VAL A 20 -2.66 5.11 7.37
C VAL A 20 -3.38 6.36 6.89
N SER A 21 -4.60 6.24 6.37
CA SER A 21 -5.38 7.38 5.87
C SER A 21 -5.81 8.38 6.94
N GLU A 22 -5.83 8.00 8.23
CA GLU A 22 -6.11 8.95 9.32
C GLU A 22 -5.05 10.05 9.41
N TYR A 23 -3.81 9.76 9.04
CA TYR A 23 -2.75 10.76 8.99
C TYR A 23 -2.98 11.87 7.96
N ALA A 24 -3.84 11.67 6.96
CA ALA A 24 -4.22 12.72 6.03
C ALA A 24 -4.91 13.90 6.74
N TYR A 25 -5.71 13.60 7.75
CA TYR A 25 -6.48 14.62 8.48
C TYR A 25 -5.67 15.29 9.59
N GLU A 26 -4.62 14.66 10.09
CA GLU A 26 -3.76 15.19 11.15
C GLU A 26 -2.49 15.86 10.62
N GLY A 27 -1.82 15.25 9.65
CA GLY A 27 -0.58 15.75 9.08
C GLY A 27 -0.74 16.64 7.86
N GLY A 28 -1.97 16.79 7.39
CA GLY A 28 -2.34 17.57 6.21
C GLY A 28 -2.51 16.71 4.95
N MET A 29 -3.65 16.92 4.29
CA MET A 29 -4.06 16.18 3.08
C MET A 29 -3.02 16.26 1.96
N THR A 30 -2.41 17.43 1.78
CA THR A 30 -1.39 17.65 0.73
C THR A 30 -0.15 16.78 0.95
N LEU A 31 0.34 16.65 2.18
CA LEU A 31 1.50 15.82 2.50
C LEU A 31 1.17 14.33 2.28
N PHE A 32 0.00 13.89 2.74
CA PHE A 32 -0.50 12.53 2.49
C PHE A 32 -0.54 12.24 1.00
N THR A 33 -1.22 13.10 0.22
CA THR A 33 -1.35 12.95 -1.24
C THR A 33 0.02 12.91 -1.92
N ALA A 34 0.93 13.80 -1.55
CA ALA A 34 2.27 13.84 -2.13
C ALA A 34 3.06 12.55 -1.83
N CYS A 35 3.05 12.07 -0.59
CA CYS A 35 3.83 10.88 -0.19
C CYS A 35 3.25 9.59 -0.76
N ILE A 36 1.93 9.39 -0.66
CA ILE A 36 1.28 8.19 -1.18
C ILE A 36 1.27 8.20 -2.71
N GLY A 37 0.95 9.34 -3.33
CA GLY A 37 0.96 9.51 -4.79
C GLY A 37 2.35 9.32 -5.39
N ALA A 38 3.39 9.91 -4.79
CA ALA A 38 4.77 9.70 -5.23
C ALA A 38 5.19 8.23 -5.08
N SER A 39 4.80 7.56 -3.99
CA SER A 39 5.07 6.13 -3.81
C SER A 39 4.44 5.30 -4.92
N ALA A 40 3.18 5.57 -5.27
CA ALA A 40 2.48 4.88 -6.34
C ALA A 40 3.11 5.15 -7.72
N ALA A 41 3.43 6.42 -8.01
CA ALA A 41 4.02 6.83 -9.29
C ALA A 41 5.41 6.20 -9.51
N LEU A 42 6.23 6.10 -8.46
CA LEU A 42 7.56 5.47 -8.53
C LEU A 42 7.50 3.94 -8.59
N LEU A 43 6.51 3.32 -7.94
CA LEU A 43 6.33 1.87 -7.99
C LEU A 43 5.75 1.39 -9.31
N MET A 44 4.88 2.16 -9.95
CA MET A 44 4.19 1.75 -11.17
C MET A 44 5.13 1.23 -12.27
N PRO A 45 6.16 1.97 -12.72
CA PRO A 45 7.05 1.49 -13.77
C PRO A 45 7.81 0.22 -13.35
N VAL A 46 8.20 0.11 -12.09
CA VAL A 46 8.90 -1.08 -11.58
C VAL A 46 7.96 -2.28 -11.57
N MET A 47 6.73 -2.13 -11.06
CA MET A 47 5.73 -3.20 -11.05
C MET A 47 5.42 -3.71 -12.46
N ILE A 48 5.32 -2.79 -13.45
CA ILE A 48 5.12 -3.17 -14.85
C ILE A 48 6.35 -3.90 -15.41
N ALA A 49 7.55 -3.42 -15.10
CA ALA A 49 8.79 -3.98 -15.65
C ALA A 49 9.08 -5.41 -15.16
N VAL A 50 8.80 -5.69 -13.87
CA VAL A 50 9.12 -7.00 -13.26
C VAL A 50 8.02 -8.04 -13.39
N ALA A 51 6.81 -7.63 -13.80
CA ALA A 51 5.66 -8.54 -13.93
C ALA A 51 5.76 -9.41 -15.19
N PRO A 52 5.25 -10.66 -15.15
CA PRO A 52 5.03 -11.44 -16.36
C PRO A 52 4.09 -10.70 -17.33
N GLU A 53 4.29 -10.87 -18.64
CA GLU A 53 3.63 -10.06 -19.69
C GLU A 53 2.11 -9.96 -19.52
N ASN A 54 1.46 -11.09 -19.29
CA ASN A 54 0.00 -11.18 -19.16
C ASN A 54 -0.54 -10.55 -17.86
N TRP A 55 0.32 -10.14 -16.91
CA TRP A 55 -0.08 -9.65 -15.59
C TRP A 55 0.36 -8.20 -15.33
N LYS A 56 1.03 -7.56 -16.30
CA LYS A 56 1.50 -6.15 -16.19
C LYS A 56 0.37 -5.17 -15.86
N PHE A 57 -0.83 -5.41 -16.42
CA PHE A 57 -1.99 -4.56 -16.19
C PHE A 57 -2.41 -4.51 -14.70
N LEU A 58 -2.18 -5.58 -13.92
CA LEU A 58 -2.48 -5.56 -12.49
C LEU A 58 -1.57 -4.62 -11.72
N GLY A 59 -0.28 -4.57 -12.08
CA GLY A 59 0.66 -3.60 -11.50
C GLY A 59 0.24 -2.16 -11.79
N PHE A 60 -0.18 -1.89 -13.04
CA PHE A 60 -0.73 -0.59 -13.42
C PHE A 60 -2.00 -0.26 -12.63
N LEU A 61 -2.98 -1.17 -12.56
CA LEU A 61 -4.23 -0.95 -11.84
C LEU A 61 -4.03 -0.74 -10.35
N ALA A 62 -3.12 -1.50 -9.73
CA ALA A 62 -2.79 -1.35 -8.31
C ALA A 62 -2.22 0.03 -8.02
N ALA A 63 -1.23 0.49 -8.80
CA ALA A 63 -0.61 1.79 -8.64
C ALA A 63 -1.58 2.94 -8.96
N ALA A 64 -2.37 2.82 -10.03
CA ALA A 64 -3.40 3.80 -10.38
C ALA A 64 -4.45 3.94 -9.26
N ALA A 65 -4.95 2.82 -8.74
CA ALA A 65 -5.89 2.83 -7.62
C ALA A 65 -5.27 3.45 -6.36
N LEU A 66 -3.98 3.23 -6.09
CA LEU A 66 -3.27 3.86 -4.97
C LEU A 66 -3.16 5.39 -5.14
N ILE A 67 -3.04 5.89 -6.37
CA ILE A 67 -3.13 7.34 -6.65
C ILE A 67 -4.53 7.87 -6.29
N PHE A 68 -5.60 7.13 -6.61
CA PHE A 68 -6.96 7.51 -6.18
C PHE A 68 -7.11 7.49 -4.65
N VAL A 69 -6.50 6.54 -3.95
CA VAL A 69 -6.42 6.56 -2.47
C VAL A 69 -5.76 7.85 -1.98
N ALA A 70 -4.65 8.24 -2.61
CA ALA A 70 -3.89 9.44 -2.24
C ALA A 70 -4.69 10.73 -2.40
N VAL A 71 -5.50 10.86 -3.46
CA VAL A 71 -6.26 12.09 -3.75
C VAL A 71 -7.66 12.09 -3.13
N ALA A 72 -8.16 10.96 -2.66
CA ALA A 72 -9.50 10.83 -2.10
C ALA A 72 -9.85 11.88 -1.02
N PRO A 73 -8.94 12.26 -0.09
CA PRO A 73 -9.24 13.27 0.92
C PRO A 73 -9.63 14.65 0.36
N HIS A 74 -9.33 14.94 -0.91
CA HIS A 74 -9.68 16.20 -1.56
C HIS A 74 -11.08 16.23 -2.18
N TYR A 75 -11.79 15.09 -2.24
CA TYR A 75 -13.13 14.97 -2.81
C TYR A 75 -14.20 15.13 -1.73
N LYS A 76 -14.72 16.36 -1.57
CA LYS A 76 -15.76 16.67 -0.59
C LYS A 76 -17.03 15.86 -0.83
N GLY A 77 -17.52 15.19 0.22
CA GLY A 77 -18.77 14.44 0.22
C GLY A 77 -18.65 12.97 -0.16
N ASP A 78 -17.77 12.62 -1.10
CA ASP A 78 -17.58 11.24 -1.57
C ASP A 78 -16.23 10.63 -1.18
N GLU A 79 -15.42 11.35 -0.37
CA GLU A 79 -14.07 10.94 0.01
C GLU A 79 -14.01 9.52 0.60
N ALA A 80 -14.92 9.20 1.53
CA ALA A 80 -14.91 7.91 2.20
C ALA A 80 -15.25 6.75 1.25
N LYS A 81 -16.19 6.96 0.33
CA LYS A 81 -16.59 5.95 -0.67
C LYS A 81 -15.49 5.74 -1.70
N LEU A 82 -14.95 6.84 -2.24
CA LEU A 82 -13.85 6.80 -3.20
C LEU A 82 -12.63 6.12 -2.58
N HIS A 83 -12.22 6.55 -1.39
CA HIS A 83 -11.08 5.99 -0.65
C HIS A 83 -11.23 4.48 -0.44
N LYS A 84 -12.36 4.03 0.12
CA LYS A 84 -12.60 2.60 0.38
C LYS A 84 -12.62 1.75 -0.88
N THR A 85 -13.21 2.27 -1.97
CA THR A 85 -13.26 1.54 -3.24
C THR A 85 -11.88 1.45 -3.87
N ALA A 86 -11.16 2.58 -3.94
CA ALA A 86 -9.80 2.62 -4.48
C ALA A 86 -8.83 1.75 -3.67
N ALA A 87 -8.91 1.77 -2.33
CA ALA A 87 -8.08 0.93 -1.46
C ALA A 87 -8.33 -0.58 -1.69
N LYS A 88 -9.60 -0.98 -1.86
CA LYS A 88 -9.93 -2.38 -2.19
C LYS A 88 -9.35 -2.79 -3.54
N VAL A 89 -9.52 -1.95 -4.57
CA VAL A 89 -8.97 -2.23 -5.91
C VAL A 89 -7.45 -2.30 -5.86
N ALA A 90 -6.80 -1.33 -5.22
CA ALA A 90 -5.35 -1.33 -5.05
C ALA A 90 -4.86 -2.61 -4.36
N GLY A 91 -5.47 -2.99 -3.25
CA GLY A 91 -5.10 -4.18 -2.48
C GLY A 91 -5.29 -5.48 -3.27
N VAL A 92 -6.45 -5.68 -3.88
CA VAL A 92 -6.74 -6.89 -4.68
C VAL A 92 -5.79 -7.00 -5.87
N CYS A 93 -5.61 -5.91 -6.63
CA CYS A 93 -4.71 -5.92 -7.79
C CYS A 93 -3.24 -6.11 -7.37
N ALA A 94 -2.80 -5.51 -6.26
CA ALA A 94 -1.44 -5.68 -5.75
C ALA A 94 -1.15 -7.12 -5.30
N VAL A 95 -2.09 -7.75 -4.58
CA VAL A 95 -1.96 -9.16 -4.18
C VAL A 95 -1.96 -10.09 -5.40
N ALA A 96 -2.88 -9.92 -6.33
CA ALA A 96 -2.95 -10.73 -7.55
C ALA A 96 -1.68 -10.56 -8.41
N TRP A 97 -1.18 -9.33 -8.55
CA TRP A 97 0.09 -9.02 -9.21
C TRP A 97 1.27 -9.73 -8.52
N ALA A 98 1.36 -9.61 -7.19
CA ALA A 98 2.44 -10.22 -6.41
C ALA A 98 2.39 -11.74 -6.51
N MET A 99 1.21 -12.36 -6.45
CA MET A 99 1.01 -13.81 -6.63
C MET A 99 1.51 -14.28 -8.00
N ALA A 100 1.19 -13.53 -9.06
CA ALA A 100 1.63 -13.86 -10.42
C ALA A 100 3.13 -13.65 -10.63
N THR A 101 3.76 -12.76 -9.85
CA THR A 101 5.17 -12.37 -10.01
C THR A 101 6.11 -13.18 -9.09
N CYS A 102 5.74 -13.39 -7.83
CA CYS A 102 6.54 -14.09 -6.82
C CYS A 102 5.65 -14.55 -5.65
N TRP A 103 4.99 -15.69 -5.79
CA TRP A 103 4.06 -16.22 -4.79
C TRP A 103 4.72 -16.55 -3.45
N GLU A 104 6.04 -16.86 -3.44
CA GLU A 104 6.80 -17.15 -2.24
C GLU A 104 6.85 -15.94 -1.29
N ILE A 105 7.04 -14.74 -1.84
CA ILE A 105 7.02 -13.50 -1.02
C ILE A 105 5.61 -13.23 -0.49
N VAL A 106 4.58 -13.54 -1.26
CA VAL A 106 3.19 -13.40 -0.78
C VAL A 106 2.92 -14.34 0.39
N ALA A 107 3.34 -15.62 0.28
CA ALA A 107 3.20 -16.58 1.37
C ALA A 107 3.96 -16.13 2.63
N LEU A 108 5.19 -15.66 2.50
CA LEU A 108 5.97 -15.13 3.62
C LEU A 108 5.31 -13.89 4.24
N SER A 109 4.78 -12.98 3.43
CA SER A 109 4.08 -11.79 3.91
C SER A 109 2.80 -12.14 4.66
N LEU A 110 2.06 -13.15 4.20
CA LEU A 110 0.86 -13.65 4.88
C LEU A 110 1.21 -14.27 6.24
N VAL A 111 2.26 -15.11 6.30
CA VAL A 111 2.75 -15.68 7.56
C VAL A 111 3.17 -14.57 8.53
N SER A 112 3.90 -13.57 8.05
CA SER A 112 4.33 -12.42 8.84
C SER A 112 3.13 -11.63 9.38
N TYR A 113 2.12 -11.38 8.54
CA TYR A 113 0.89 -10.72 8.96
C TYR A 113 0.17 -11.49 10.06
N ILE A 114 -0.01 -12.81 9.89
CA ILE A 114 -0.66 -13.67 10.88
C ILE A 114 0.13 -13.65 12.19
N ALA A 115 1.47 -13.78 12.15
CA ALA A 115 2.31 -13.76 13.33
C ALA A 115 2.19 -12.43 14.11
N VAL A 116 2.22 -11.29 13.40
CA VAL A 116 2.03 -9.98 14.02
C VAL A 116 0.64 -9.86 14.64
N MET A 117 -0.40 -10.34 13.96
CA MET A 117 -1.78 -10.30 14.47
C MET A 117 -1.99 -11.13 15.73
N GLN A 118 -1.28 -12.26 15.90
CA GLN A 118 -1.31 -13.06 17.12
C GLN A 118 -0.74 -12.29 18.32
N VAL A 119 0.26 -11.43 18.08
CA VAL A 119 0.93 -10.66 19.14
C VAL A 119 0.20 -9.36 19.47
N THR A 120 -0.30 -8.65 18.44
CA THR A 120 -0.79 -7.26 18.60
C THR A 120 -2.27 -7.15 18.96
N LYS A 121 -3.04 -8.24 18.89
CA LYS A 121 -4.50 -8.26 19.02
C LYS A 121 -5.21 -7.38 17.96
N SER A 122 -6.49 -7.63 17.69
CA SER A 122 -7.24 -7.13 16.53
C SER A 122 -7.29 -5.59 16.30
N ARG A 123 -6.92 -4.78 17.30
CA ARG A 123 -6.98 -3.32 17.20
C ARG A 123 -6.13 -2.72 16.07
N TRP A 124 -5.01 -3.35 15.74
CA TRP A 124 -4.05 -2.86 14.74
C TRP A 124 -4.15 -3.58 13.39
N ALA A 125 -5.20 -4.38 13.20
CA ALA A 125 -5.32 -5.26 12.04
C ALA A 125 -5.19 -4.52 10.70
N TRP A 126 -5.84 -3.36 10.58
CA TRP A 126 -5.87 -2.62 9.32
C TRP A 126 -4.53 -1.97 8.97
N ILE A 127 -3.90 -1.27 9.91
CA ILE A 127 -2.59 -0.67 9.64
C ILE A 127 -1.51 -1.73 9.40
N VAL A 128 -1.56 -2.85 10.11
CA VAL A 128 -0.65 -3.98 9.88
C VAL A 128 -0.88 -4.57 8.49
N ALA A 129 -2.13 -4.70 8.04
CA ALA A 129 -2.44 -5.15 6.68
C ALA A 129 -1.90 -4.19 5.61
N GLU A 130 -2.09 -2.88 5.79
CA GLU A 130 -1.59 -1.84 4.87
C GLU A 130 -0.06 -1.85 4.80
N LEU A 131 0.63 -1.91 5.94
CA LEU A 131 2.09 -1.96 6.01
C LEU A 131 2.65 -3.25 5.42
N THR A 132 2.03 -4.40 5.72
CA THR A 132 2.44 -5.70 5.17
C THR A 132 2.21 -5.75 3.67
N GLY A 133 1.07 -5.25 3.18
CA GLY A 133 0.76 -5.19 1.76
C GLY A 133 1.76 -4.33 0.97
N MET A 134 2.09 -3.14 1.47
CA MET A 134 3.11 -2.30 0.85
C MET A 134 4.51 -2.92 0.95
N GLY A 135 4.85 -3.51 2.10
CA GLY A 135 6.12 -4.23 2.29
C GLY A 135 6.28 -5.40 1.31
N MET A 136 5.20 -6.16 1.08
CA MET A 136 5.15 -7.24 0.09
C MET A 136 5.45 -6.72 -1.33
N VAL A 137 4.80 -5.63 -1.76
CA VAL A 137 5.05 -5.04 -3.09
C VAL A 137 6.50 -4.62 -3.23
N TYR A 138 7.06 -3.92 -2.24
CA TYR A 138 8.48 -3.53 -2.25
C TYR A 138 9.40 -4.75 -2.30
N ALA A 139 9.12 -5.79 -1.51
CA ALA A 139 9.94 -7.01 -1.47
C ALA A 139 9.95 -7.73 -2.82
N VAL A 140 8.78 -7.87 -3.48
CA VAL A 140 8.67 -8.46 -4.82
C VAL A 140 9.46 -7.63 -5.84
N CYS A 141 9.30 -6.30 -5.83
CA CYS A 141 10.04 -5.42 -6.75
C CYS A 141 11.57 -5.56 -6.56
N VAL A 142 12.05 -5.48 -5.31
CA VAL A 142 13.49 -5.61 -5.02
C VAL A 142 14.02 -6.98 -5.39
N TYR A 143 13.33 -8.05 -5.02
CA TYR A 143 13.72 -9.40 -5.35
C TYR A 143 13.87 -9.60 -6.87
N LYS A 144 12.88 -9.16 -7.65
CA LYS A 144 12.88 -9.30 -9.13
C LYS A 144 13.87 -8.37 -9.86
N LEU A 145 14.36 -7.32 -9.20
CA LEU A 145 15.42 -6.47 -9.77
C LEU A 145 16.83 -6.99 -9.48
N VAL A 146 16.97 -7.83 -8.45
CA VAL A 146 18.28 -8.34 -8.01
C VAL A 146 18.55 -9.77 -8.52
N VAL A 147 17.50 -10.58 -8.67
CA VAL A 147 17.55 -11.96 -9.16
C VAL A 147 17.08 -12.07 -10.60
#